data_bfd117da1d6f7c09e3a93d1b15508efc
#
_entry.id   bfd117da1d6f7c09e3a93d1b15508efc
#
_cell.length_a   1.000
_cell.length_b   1.000
_cell.length_c   1.000
_cell.angle_alpha   90.00
_cell.angle_beta   90.00
_cell.angle_gamma   90.00
#
_symmetry.space_group_name_H-M   'P 1'
#
loop_
_entity.id
_entity.type
_entity.pdbx_description
1 polymer ?
#
loop_
_entity_poly.entity_id
_entity_poly.type
_entity_poly.pdbx_seq_one_letter_code
_entity_poly.pdbx_strand_id
1 'polypeptide(L)' 'MTTIESIKRRLENVIVGSCVFNKQDIAEAIKNFYVIFCNEVILTEYDILIIEYDDIILKFQLTWEKVGPRYTLKEMRLI' A
#
# COMPACT_ATOMS: atom_id res chain seq x y z
N MET A 1 12.28 -17.39 -4.81
CA MET A 1 11.89 -16.36 -5.79
C MET A 1 10.69 -15.58 -5.28
N THR A 2 10.78 -14.25 -5.30
CA THR A 2 9.68 -13.40 -4.85
C THR A 2 8.70 -13.19 -6.01
N THR A 3 7.44 -13.58 -5.80
CA THR A 3 6.38 -13.41 -6.80
C THR A 3 5.52 -12.20 -6.46
N ILE A 4 4.77 -11.70 -7.43
CA ILE A 4 3.82 -10.60 -7.24
C ILE A 4 2.81 -10.96 -6.15
N GLU A 5 2.31 -12.19 -6.15
CA GLU A 5 1.39 -12.68 -5.13
C GLU A 5 2.00 -12.67 -3.73
N SER A 6 3.28 -13.03 -3.63
CA SER A 6 3.99 -13.01 -2.35
C SER A 6 4.13 -11.59 -1.81
N ILE A 7 4.49 -10.65 -2.67
CA ILE A 7 4.61 -9.23 -2.31
C ILE A 7 3.26 -8.69 -1.86
N LYS A 8 2.22 -8.96 -2.63
CA LYS A 8 0.85 -8.54 -2.32
C LYS A 8 0.41 -9.04 -0.94
N ARG A 9 0.63 -10.33 -0.67
CA ARG A 9 0.24 -10.94 0.60
C ARG A 9 0.95 -10.28 1.79
N ARG A 10 2.24 -10.01 1.65
CA ARG A 10 3.01 -9.35 2.70
C ARG A 10 2.50 -7.94 2.96
N LEU A 11 2.21 -7.20 1.89
CA LEU A 11 1.67 -5.85 2.01
C LEU A 11 0.29 -5.87 2.68
N GLU A 12 -0.58 -6.77 2.27
CA GLU A 12 -1.91 -6.90 2.87
C GLU A 12 -1.80 -7.14 4.38
N ASN A 13 -0.89 -8.02 4.80
CA ASN A 13 -0.70 -8.32 6.21
C ASN A 13 -0.22 -7.11 7.01
N VAL A 14 0.51 -6.21 6.37
CA VAL A 14 1.09 -5.03 7.04
C VAL A 14 0.10 -3.88 7.09
N ILE A 15 -0.60 -3.61 5.99
CA ILE A 15 -1.35 -2.35 5.85
C ILE A 15 -2.86 -2.48 5.88
N VAL A 16 -3.43 -3.64 5.50
CA VAL A 16 -4.89 -3.81 5.57
C VAL A 16 -5.33 -3.84 7.03
N GLY A 17 -6.33 -3.04 7.35
CA GLY A 17 -6.79 -2.84 8.72
C GLY A 17 -6.16 -1.63 9.40
N SER A 18 -5.15 -1.02 8.80
CA SER A 18 -4.53 0.19 9.35
C SER A 18 -5.51 1.35 9.35
N CYS A 19 -5.49 2.12 10.44
CA CYS A 19 -6.37 3.27 10.63
C CYS A 19 -5.50 4.52 10.71
N VAL A 20 -5.65 5.43 9.77
CA VAL A 20 -4.79 6.62 9.65
C VAL A 20 -5.62 7.88 9.49
N PHE A 21 -5.09 9.01 9.94
CA PHE A 21 -5.70 10.32 9.72
C PHE A 21 -5.46 10.82 8.29
N ASN A 22 -4.31 10.49 7.74
CA ASN A 22 -3.90 10.90 6.39
C ASN A 22 -3.60 9.63 5.58
N LYS A 23 -4.25 9.48 4.44
CA LYS A 23 -4.04 8.31 3.58
C LYS A 23 -2.58 8.14 3.16
N GLN A 24 -1.85 9.25 2.99
CA GLN A 24 -0.42 9.20 2.62
C GLN A 24 0.44 8.50 3.67
N ASP A 25 -0.02 8.39 4.90
CA ASP A 25 0.72 7.69 5.95
C ASP A 25 0.90 6.20 5.61
N ILE A 26 0.00 5.62 4.80
CA ILE A 26 0.14 4.25 4.32
C ILE A 26 1.36 4.12 3.41
N ALA A 27 1.56 5.08 2.50
CA ALA A 27 2.73 5.08 1.62
C ALA A 27 4.02 5.19 2.44
N GLU A 28 4.02 6.05 3.45
CA GLU A 28 5.18 6.20 4.35
C GLU A 28 5.45 4.91 5.12
N ALA A 29 4.41 4.25 5.61
CA ALA A 29 4.55 2.98 6.33
C ALA A 29 5.18 1.91 5.43
N ILE A 30 4.77 1.84 4.18
CA ILE A 30 5.33 0.89 3.22
C ILE A 30 6.80 1.20 2.93
N LYS A 31 7.12 2.47 2.73
CA LYS A 31 8.52 2.89 2.52
C LYS A 31 9.40 2.50 3.69
N ASN A 32 8.93 2.72 4.91
CA ASN A 32 9.68 2.39 6.11
C ASN A 32 9.86 0.89 6.30
N PHE A 33 8.84 0.11 5.94
CA PHE A 33 8.87 -1.34 6.10
C PHE A 33 9.74 -2.03 5.03
N TYR A 34 9.70 -1.52 3.79
CA TYR A 34 10.40 -2.11 2.65
C TYR A 34 11.53 -1.24 2.12
N VAL A 35 12.19 -0.50 2.99
CA VAL A 35 13.24 0.45 2.60
C VAL A 35 14.34 -0.17 1.73
N ILE A 36 14.62 -1.47 1.90
CA ILE A 36 15.66 -2.17 1.15
C ILE A 36 15.17 -2.59 -0.23
N PHE A 37 13.87 -2.81 -0.40
CA PHE A 37 13.32 -3.45 -1.58
C PHE A 37 12.51 -2.53 -2.48
N CYS A 38 11.89 -1.50 -1.92
CA CYS A 38 11.06 -0.58 -2.70
C CYS A 38 11.87 0.65 -3.10
N ASN A 39 11.96 0.90 -4.40
CA ASN A 39 12.62 2.10 -4.92
C ASN A 39 11.74 3.32 -4.72
N GLU A 40 10.43 3.17 -4.90
CA GLU A 40 9.48 4.25 -4.75
C GLU A 40 8.09 3.73 -4.40
N VAL A 41 7.38 4.50 -3.58
CA VAL A 41 5.98 4.21 -3.21
C VAL A 41 5.19 5.51 -3.34
N ILE A 42 4.15 5.48 -4.16
CA ILE A 42 3.29 6.63 -4.42
C ILE A 42 1.84 6.23 -4.20
N LEU A 43 1.09 7.06 -3.48
CA LEU A 43 -0.37 6.93 -3.40
C LEU A 43 -0.99 8.12 -4.12
N THR A 44 -1.75 7.84 -5.19
CA THR A 44 -2.39 8.87 -6.00
C THR A 44 -3.68 9.37 -5.33
N GLU A 45 -4.22 10.46 -5.83
CA GLU A 45 -5.50 11.01 -5.37
C GLU A 45 -6.69 10.11 -5.68
N TYR A 46 -6.52 9.13 -6.57
CA TYR A 46 -7.55 8.14 -6.92
C TYR A 46 -7.43 6.86 -6.11
N ASP A 47 -6.65 6.90 -5.02
CA ASP A 47 -6.42 5.76 -4.14
C ASP A 47 -5.72 4.59 -4.85
N ILE A 48 -4.88 4.90 -5.82
CA ILE A 48 -4.05 3.91 -6.48
C ILE A 48 -2.67 3.96 -5.85
N LEU A 49 -2.27 2.84 -5.26
CA LEU A 49 -0.95 2.66 -4.67
C LEU A 49 -0.01 2.11 -5.73
N ILE A 50 1.05 2.84 -6.03
CA ILE A 50 2.04 2.46 -7.03
C ILE A 50 3.34 2.16 -6.29
N ILE A 51 3.85 0.95 -6.46
CA ILE A 51 5.09 0.50 -5.83
C ILE A 51 6.07 0.08 -6.90
N GLU A 52 7.24 0.73 -6.92
CA GLU A 52 8.35 0.31 -7.75
C GLU A 52 9.26 -0.59 -6.93
N TYR A 53 9.38 -1.83 -7.36
CA TYR A 53 10.13 -2.88 -6.67
C TYR A 53 11.06 -3.55 -7.68
N ASP A 54 12.36 -3.32 -7.57
CA ASP A 54 13.34 -3.71 -8.58
C ASP A 54 12.90 -3.18 -9.96
N ASP A 55 12.70 -4.09 -10.92
CA ASP A 55 12.26 -3.73 -12.27
C ASP A 55 10.75 -3.91 -12.45
N ILE A 56 10.02 -4.11 -11.36
CA ILE A 56 8.59 -4.38 -11.39
C ILE A 56 7.82 -3.18 -10.83
N ILE A 57 6.75 -2.79 -11.53
CA ILE A 57 5.83 -1.76 -11.05
C ILE A 57 4.52 -2.44 -10.69
N LEU A 58 4.14 -2.34 -9.42
CA LEU A 58 2.89 -2.89 -8.91
C LEU A 58 1.90 -1.77 -8.66
N LYS A 59 0.66 -1.97 -9.07
CA LYS A 59 -0.42 -1.02 -8.83
C LYS A 59 -1.56 -1.71 -8.12
N PHE A 60 -2.05 -1.08 -7.06
CA PHE A 60 -3.15 -1.60 -6.27
C PHE A 60 -4.23 -0.53 -6.13
N GLN A 61 -5.48 -0.92 -6.31
CA GLN A 61 -6.61 -0.07 -5.96
C GLN A 61 -6.91 -0.27 -4.48
N LEU A 62 -6.89 0.81 -3.71
CA LEU A 62 -7.20 0.78 -2.28
C LEU A 62 -8.65 1.16 -2.04
N THR A 63 -9.27 0.46 -1.09
CA THR A 63 -10.62 0.76 -0.64
C THR A 63 -10.58 1.14 0.83
N TRP A 64 -11.17 2.27 1.16
CA TRP A 64 -11.14 2.83 2.50
C TRP A 64 -12.53 2.87 3.12
N GLU A 65 -12.57 2.81 4.46
CA GLU A 65 -13.75 3.12 5.24
C GLU A 65 -13.41 4.31 6.13
N LYS A 66 -14.23 5.35 6.06
CA LYS A 66 -14.04 6.52 6.91
C LYS A 66 -14.76 6.30 8.23
N VAL A 67 -14.01 6.37 9.34
CA VAL A 67 -14.55 6.21 10.69
C VAL A 67 -14.15 7.45 11.49
N GLY A 68 -15.11 8.36 11.65
CA GLY A 68 -14.84 9.67 12.25
C GLY A 68 -13.81 10.44 11.42
N PRO A 69 -12.74 10.97 12.05
CA PRO A 69 -11.70 11.70 11.32
C PRO A 69 -10.64 10.78 10.67
N ARG A 70 -10.79 9.46 10.80
CA ARG A 70 -9.79 8.49 10.35
C ARG A 70 -10.25 7.70 9.14
N TYR A 71 -9.28 7.17 8.40
CA TYR A 71 -9.49 6.25 7.29
C TYR A 71 -8.92 4.90 7.66
N THR A 72 -9.73 3.85 7.50
CA THR A 72 -9.29 2.47 7.69
C THR A 72 -9.15 1.81 6.32
N LEU A 73 -7.98 1.24 6.04
CA LEU A 73 -7.77 0.52 4.78
C LEU A 73 -8.46 -0.84 4.86
N LYS A 74 -9.48 -1.03 4.04
CA LYS A 74 -10.31 -2.24 4.05
C LYS A 74 -9.81 -3.29 3.08
N GLU A 75 -9.35 -2.86 1.92
CA GLU A 75 -9.00 -3.78 0.84
C GLU A 75 -7.95 -3.17 -0.06
N MET A 76 -7.04 -4.01 -0.58
CA MET A 76 -6.16 -3.64 -1.67
C MET A 76 -6.28 -4.70 -2.77
N ARG A 77 -6.50 -4.23 -3.99
CA ARG A 77 -6.70 -5.12 -5.13
C ARG A 77 -5.67 -4.82 -6.20
N LEU A 78 -4.99 -5.85 -6.67
CA LEU A 78 -4.03 -5.74 -7.76
C LEU A 78 -4.74 -5.35 -9.05
N ILE A 79 -4.22 -4.31 -9.69
CA ILE A 79 -4.75 -3.84 -10.97
C ILE A 79 -3.96 -4.48 -12.12
#